data_08315faf1ec681da7647a4aa9b4e90da
#
_entry.id   08315faf1ec681da7647a4aa9b4e90da
#
_cell.length_a   1.000
_cell.length_b   1.000
_cell.length_c   1.000
_cell.angle_alpha   90.00
_cell.angle_beta   90.00
_cell.angle_gamma   90.00
#
_symmetry.space_group_name_H-M   'P 1'
#
loop_
_entity.id
_entity.type
_entity.pdbx_description
1 polymer ?
#
loop_
_entity_poly.entity_id
_entity_poly.type
_entity_poly.pdbx_seq_one_letter_code
_entity_poly.pdbx_strand_id
1 'polypeptide(L)'
;MLAKLAVRKMKQRGFTLVEVLVATIVLLTGVVAVAQLVPIAVTANNVSRRDSTALVIAQRELAQMLEQPLAGPSSFTDALGNNCNLGTPGTPGATQGSPVVVIANRPTIDFSVAQVGGWSFTTQPDPQDPYRSQYDVRWAAIMDGNGTTASSRRIIISARLLGGNRYSFPLTLDAMVQQ
;
A
#
# COMPACT_ATOMS: atom_id res chain seq x y z
N MET A 1 -44.88 -13.09 68.10
CA MET A 1 -44.64 -14.23 67.17
C MET A 1 -43.40 -13.84 66.35
N LEU A 2 -42.19 -14.26 66.75
CA LEU A 2 -40.91 -13.88 66.14
C LEU A 2 -40.47 -15.05 65.22
N ALA A 3 -40.53 -14.83 63.89
CA ALA A 3 -40.05 -15.80 62.93
C ALA A 3 -38.52 -15.82 62.90
N LYS A 4 -37.89 -16.91 63.31
CA LYS A 4 -36.45 -17.17 63.18
C LYS A 4 -36.11 -17.40 61.70
N LEU A 5 -35.47 -16.41 61.08
CA LEU A 5 -34.82 -16.58 59.78
C LEU A 5 -33.64 -17.55 59.92
N ALA A 6 -33.78 -18.74 59.36
CA ALA A 6 -32.73 -19.75 59.31
C ALA A 6 -31.72 -19.32 58.22
N VAL A 7 -30.59 -18.74 58.57
CA VAL A 7 -29.45 -18.50 57.66
C VAL A 7 -28.85 -19.84 57.30
N ARG A 8 -29.11 -20.26 56.06
CA ARG A 8 -28.54 -21.47 55.43
C ARG A 8 -27.05 -21.27 55.24
N LYS A 9 -26.22 -21.84 56.11
CA LYS A 9 -24.76 -21.87 55.94
C LYS A 9 -24.43 -22.60 54.64
N MET A 10 -24.05 -21.86 53.62
CA MET A 10 -23.48 -22.45 52.41
C MET A 10 -22.15 -23.12 52.74
N LYS A 11 -22.06 -24.43 52.56
CA LYS A 11 -20.84 -25.21 52.70
C LYS A 11 -19.84 -24.68 51.65
N GLN A 12 -18.84 -23.92 52.09
CA GLN A 12 -17.68 -23.54 51.25
C GLN A 12 -16.91 -24.84 50.92
N ARG A 13 -16.98 -25.27 49.68
CA ARG A 13 -16.15 -26.34 49.12
C ARG A 13 -14.83 -25.68 48.75
N GLY A 14 -13.73 -26.08 49.36
CA GLY A 14 -12.39 -25.65 48.96
C GLY A 14 -12.03 -26.26 47.58
N PHE A 15 -11.23 -25.55 46.83
CA PHE A 15 -10.69 -26.03 45.56
C PHE A 15 -9.77 -27.24 45.77
N THR A 16 -9.86 -28.23 44.95
CA THR A 16 -8.95 -29.38 44.91
C THR A 16 -7.63 -28.99 44.23
N LEU A 17 -6.53 -29.59 44.63
CA LEU A 17 -5.22 -29.38 44.02
C LEU A 17 -5.22 -29.66 42.52
N VAL A 18 -6.00 -30.66 42.09
CA VAL A 18 -6.17 -31.03 40.67
C VAL A 18 -6.90 -29.93 39.90
N GLU A 19 -7.91 -29.32 40.46
CA GLU A 19 -8.67 -28.23 39.86
C GLU A 19 -7.81 -26.98 39.61
N VAL A 20 -6.95 -26.64 40.59
CA VAL A 20 -5.95 -25.55 40.43
C VAL A 20 -4.94 -25.89 39.35
N LEU A 21 -4.46 -27.14 39.28
CA LEU A 21 -3.51 -27.59 38.26
C LEU A 21 -4.12 -27.52 36.85
N VAL A 22 -5.34 -27.98 36.67
CA VAL A 22 -6.04 -27.90 35.36
C VAL A 22 -6.29 -26.44 34.99
N ALA A 23 -6.74 -25.60 35.93
CA ALA A 23 -6.97 -24.19 35.68
C ALA A 23 -5.69 -23.46 35.28
N THR A 24 -4.56 -23.76 35.88
CA THR A 24 -3.27 -23.16 35.51
C THR A 24 -2.78 -23.60 34.12
N ILE A 25 -2.99 -24.88 33.73
CA ILE A 25 -2.65 -25.34 32.39
C ILE A 25 -3.51 -24.61 31.34
N VAL A 26 -4.82 -24.50 31.56
CA VAL A 26 -5.74 -23.80 30.65
C VAL A 26 -5.37 -22.31 30.57
N LEU A 27 -5.04 -21.67 31.69
CA LEU A 27 -4.61 -20.29 31.72
C LEU A 27 -3.31 -20.09 30.92
N LEU A 28 -2.30 -20.94 31.14
CA LEU A 28 -1.02 -20.84 30.45
C LEU A 28 -1.17 -21.02 28.94
N THR A 29 -1.95 -22.01 28.49
CA THR A 29 -2.21 -22.22 27.06
C THR A 29 -2.94 -21.03 26.44
N GLY A 30 -3.91 -20.44 27.15
CA GLY A 30 -4.62 -19.23 26.73
C GLY A 30 -3.69 -18.01 26.60
N VAL A 31 -2.83 -17.78 27.58
CA VAL A 31 -1.87 -16.66 27.56
C VAL A 31 -0.87 -16.82 26.41
N VAL A 32 -0.32 -18.02 26.19
CA VAL A 32 0.60 -18.29 25.08
C VAL A 32 -0.08 -18.06 23.73
N ALA A 33 -1.33 -18.52 23.57
CA ALA A 33 -2.09 -18.30 22.33
C ALA A 33 -2.31 -16.81 22.03
N VAL A 34 -2.66 -16.01 23.04
CA VAL A 34 -2.84 -14.55 22.89
C VAL A 34 -1.49 -13.87 22.59
N ALA A 35 -0.40 -14.28 23.26
CA ALA A 35 0.91 -13.70 23.03
C ALA A 35 1.40 -13.87 21.58
N GLN A 36 1.03 -14.94 20.88
CA GLN A 36 1.35 -15.16 19.48
C GLN A 36 0.61 -14.24 18.52
N LEU A 37 -0.53 -13.66 18.91
CA LEU A 37 -1.29 -12.73 18.07
C LEU A 37 -0.64 -11.35 17.97
N VAL A 38 0.11 -10.94 18.98
CA VAL A 38 0.73 -9.60 19.01
C VAL A 38 1.70 -9.38 17.83
N PRO A 39 2.69 -10.25 17.56
CA PRO A 39 3.59 -10.05 16.43
C PRO A 39 2.87 -10.09 15.08
N ILE A 40 1.83 -10.91 14.93
CA ILE A 40 1.01 -10.96 13.72
C ILE A 40 0.29 -9.63 13.51
N ALA A 41 -0.35 -9.09 14.55
CA ALA A 41 -1.04 -7.81 14.48
C ALA A 41 -0.09 -6.64 14.16
N VAL A 42 1.10 -6.61 14.78
CA VAL A 42 2.13 -5.59 14.48
C VAL A 42 2.58 -5.68 13.02
N THR A 43 2.84 -6.89 12.53
CA THR A 43 3.26 -7.09 11.13
C THR A 43 2.17 -6.65 10.15
N ALA A 44 0.91 -7.04 10.39
CA ALA A 44 -0.22 -6.65 9.54
C ALA A 44 -0.41 -5.12 9.53
N ASN A 45 -0.30 -4.46 10.68
CA ASN A 45 -0.39 -3.00 10.77
C ASN A 45 0.74 -2.30 10.00
N ASN A 46 1.98 -2.80 10.10
CA ASN A 46 3.11 -2.24 9.37
C ASN A 46 2.96 -2.39 7.85
N VAL A 47 2.46 -3.54 7.38
CA VAL A 47 2.17 -3.76 5.94
C VAL A 47 1.09 -2.78 5.49
N SER A 48 -0.03 -2.70 6.19
CA SER A 48 -1.13 -1.78 5.86
C SER A 48 -0.69 -0.31 5.81
N ARG A 49 0.16 0.13 6.76
CA ARG A 49 0.72 1.49 6.76
C ARG A 49 1.59 1.74 5.52
N ARG A 50 2.43 0.79 5.13
CA ARG A 50 3.31 0.90 3.96
C ARG A 50 2.52 0.96 2.66
N ASP A 51 1.51 0.13 2.52
CA ASP A 51 0.62 0.12 1.36
C ASP A 51 -0.18 1.43 1.26
N SER A 52 -0.69 1.94 2.40
CA SER A 52 -1.36 3.24 2.45
C SER A 52 -0.43 4.38 2.03
N THR A 53 0.83 4.35 2.45
CA THR A 53 1.84 5.35 2.05
C THR A 53 2.13 5.27 0.56
N ALA A 54 2.30 4.07 0.00
CA ALA A 54 2.49 3.87 -1.45
C ALA A 54 1.29 4.41 -2.25
N LEU A 55 0.06 4.19 -1.75
CA LEU A 55 -1.16 4.71 -2.36
C LEU A 55 -1.17 6.23 -2.39
N VAL A 56 -0.87 6.89 -1.27
CA VAL A 56 -0.85 8.35 -1.17
C VAL A 56 0.18 8.96 -2.12
N ILE A 57 1.38 8.36 -2.21
CA ILE A 57 2.41 8.81 -3.15
C ILE A 57 1.90 8.70 -4.59
N ALA A 58 1.40 7.52 -4.97
CA ALA A 58 0.90 7.30 -6.33
C ALA A 58 -0.28 8.22 -6.68
N GLN A 59 -1.21 8.45 -5.77
CA GLN A 59 -2.34 9.37 -5.97
C GLN A 59 -1.87 10.81 -6.15
N ARG A 60 -0.93 11.28 -5.31
CA ARG A 60 -0.41 12.64 -5.42
C ARG A 60 0.26 12.88 -6.78
N GLU A 61 1.12 11.96 -7.20
CA GLU A 61 1.81 12.09 -8.48
C GLU A 61 0.85 11.98 -9.66
N LEU A 62 -0.08 11.04 -9.59
CA LEU A 62 -1.12 10.91 -10.62
C LEU A 62 -1.95 12.19 -10.75
N ALA A 63 -2.36 12.81 -9.64
CA ALA A 63 -3.11 14.06 -9.65
C ALA A 63 -2.32 15.18 -10.36
N GLN A 64 -1.04 15.37 -10.03
CA GLN A 64 -0.19 16.37 -10.69
C GLN A 64 -0.03 16.11 -12.20
N MET A 65 0.06 14.83 -12.61
CA MET A 65 0.13 14.44 -14.02
C MET A 65 -1.18 14.71 -14.78
N LEU A 66 -2.32 14.50 -14.11
CA LEU A 66 -3.65 14.72 -14.70
C LEU A 66 -3.99 16.22 -14.85
N GLU A 67 -3.44 17.07 -13.99
CA GLU A 67 -3.57 18.53 -14.08
C GLU A 67 -2.84 19.12 -15.30
N GLN A 68 -1.87 18.40 -15.88
CA GLN A 68 -1.14 18.89 -17.03
C GLN A 68 -1.99 18.86 -18.29
N PRO A 69 -2.07 19.96 -19.07
CA PRO A 69 -2.89 20.02 -20.28
C PRO A 69 -2.40 19.01 -21.34
N LEU A 70 -3.33 18.47 -22.13
CA LEU A 70 -3.00 17.51 -23.21
C LEU A 70 -2.12 18.14 -24.29
N ALA A 71 -2.35 19.42 -24.62
CA ALA A 71 -1.56 20.19 -25.58
C ALA A 71 -0.31 20.84 -24.94
N GLY A 72 0.00 20.49 -23.68
CA GLY A 72 1.12 21.03 -22.93
C GLY A 72 2.45 20.35 -23.24
N PRO A 73 3.49 20.68 -22.45
CA PRO A 73 4.79 20.06 -22.62
C PRO A 73 4.74 18.56 -22.35
N SER A 74 5.65 17.81 -22.99
CA SER A 74 5.77 16.35 -22.80
C SER A 74 6.35 15.94 -21.44
N SER A 75 6.76 16.92 -20.61
CA SER A 75 7.27 16.71 -19.26
C SER A 75 6.96 17.90 -18.37
N PHE A 76 6.93 17.69 -17.07
CA PHE A 76 6.81 18.74 -16.05
C PHE A 76 7.71 18.42 -14.84
N THR A 77 7.92 19.39 -13.98
CA THR A 77 8.60 19.18 -12.70
C THR A 77 7.55 19.02 -11.60
N ASP A 78 7.60 17.92 -10.88
CA ASP A 78 6.68 17.65 -9.77
C ASP A 78 7.00 18.52 -8.53
N ALA A 79 6.16 18.44 -7.51
CA ALA A 79 6.35 19.18 -6.26
C ALA A 79 7.60 18.74 -5.46
N LEU A 80 8.22 17.62 -5.81
CA LEU A 80 9.46 17.12 -5.21
C LEU A 80 10.71 17.53 -6.00
N GLY A 81 10.55 18.19 -7.16
CA GLY A 81 11.62 18.59 -8.04
C GLY A 81 12.05 17.52 -9.06
N ASN A 82 11.30 16.43 -9.20
CA ASN A 82 11.58 15.41 -10.21
C ASN A 82 11.07 15.86 -11.58
N ASN A 83 11.83 15.56 -12.63
CA ASN A 83 11.37 15.75 -14.01
C ASN A 83 10.56 14.52 -14.45
N CYS A 84 9.28 14.74 -14.70
CA CYS A 84 8.28 13.69 -15.00
C CYS A 84 7.83 13.80 -16.45
N ASN A 85 8.12 12.80 -17.28
CA ASN A 85 7.64 12.72 -18.65
C ASN A 85 6.16 12.31 -18.70
N LEU A 86 5.43 12.90 -19.62
CA LEU A 86 3.99 12.68 -19.82
C LEU A 86 3.66 11.97 -21.15
N GLY A 87 4.68 11.72 -21.94
CA GLY A 87 4.53 11.17 -23.28
C GLY A 87 4.36 12.22 -24.38
N THR A 88 4.49 11.76 -25.61
CA THR A 88 4.34 12.57 -26.81
C THR A 88 3.28 11.95 -27.73
N PRO A 89 2.50 12.75 -28.47
CA PRO A 89 1.45 12.25 -29.36
C PRO A 89 1.98 11.60 -30.65
N GLY A 90 3.30 11.55 -30.87
CA GLY A 90 3.91 11.08 -32.11
C GLY A 90 3.65 9.62 -32.48
N THR A 91 3.31 8.79 -31.49
CA THR A 91 2.99 7.37 -31.70
C THR A 91 1.67 7.05 -30.97
N PRO A 92 0.51 7.30 -31.60
CA PRO A 92 -0.79 7.06 -30.99
C PRO A 92 -0.96 5.61 -30.52
N GLY A 93 -1.49 5.43 -29.32
CA GLY A 93 -1.74 4.11 -28.72
C GLY A 93 -0.51 3.37 -28.21
N ALA A 94 0.72 3.86 -28.48
CA ALA A 94 1.93 3.22 -27.98
C ALA A 94 2.15 3.54 -26.48
N THR A 95 2.58 2.53 -25.73
CA THR A 95 3.00 2.71 -24.34
C THR A 95 4.38 3.36 -24.31
N GLN A 96 4.51 4.49 -23.61
CA GLN A 96 5.76 5.21 -23.41
C GLN A 96 6.12 5.18 -21.92
N GLY A 97 7.41 5.04 -21.63
CA GLY A 97 7.90 5.07 -20.26
C GLY A 97 8.27 3.72 -19.69
N SER A 98 7.94 3.49 -18.43
CA SER A 98 8.22 2.25 -17.73
C SER A 98 7.44 1.08 -18.39
N PRO A 99 8.07 -0.09 -18.57
CA PRO A 99 7.40 -1.24 -19.17
C PRO A 99 6.14 -1.65 -18.39
N VAL A 100 5.09 -2.00 -19.14
CA VAL A 100 3.80 -2.43 -18.60
C VAL A 100 3.61 -3.92 -18.89
N VAL A 101 3.17 -4.67 -17.88
CA VAL A 101 2.75 -6.07 -17.97
C VAL A 101 1.30 -6.20 -17.57
N VAL A 102 0.62 -7.23 -18.06
CA VAL A 102 -0.77 -7.50 -17.68
C VAL A 102 -0.79 -8.63 -16.66
N ILE A 103 -1.24 -8.33 -15.45
CA ILE A 103 -1.40 -9.29 -14.35
C ILE A 103 -2.88 -9.33 -13.97
N ALA A 104 -3.48 -10.51 -13.96
CA ALA A 104 -4.90 -10.71 -13.65
C ALA A 104 -5.83 -9.76 -14.45
N ASN A 105 -5.53 -9.59 -15.73
CA ASN A 105 -6.26 -8.73 -16.68
C ASN A 105 -6.22 -7.23 -16.34
N ARG A 106 -5.20 -6.79 -15.58
CA ARG A 106 -4.96 -5.38 -15.26
C ARG A 106 -3.56 -4.97 -15.71
N PRO A 107 -3.41 -3.80 -16.37
CA PRO A 107 -2.10 -3.27 -16.69
C PRO A 107 -1.40 -2.86 -15.39
N THR A 108 -0.15 -3.25 -15.25
CA THR A 108 0.69 -3.00 -14.08
C THR A 108 2.09 -2.69 -14.55
N ILE A 109 2.81 -1.81 -13.87
CA ILE A 109 4.20 -1.52 -14.19
C ILE A 109 5.10 -2.73 -13.86
N ASP A 110 5.98 -3.07 -14.77
CA ASP A 110 6.99 -4.11 -14.56
C ASP A 110 8.16 -3.56 -13.73
N PHE A 111 8.26 -4.04 -12.50
CA PHE A 111 9.37 -3.71 -11.60
C PHE A 111 10.55 -4.68 -11.69
N SER A 112 10.50 -5.69 -12.55
CA SER A 112 11.63 -6.62 -12.75
C SER A 112 12.75 -6.01 -13.57
N VAL A 113 12.43 -4.97 -14.36
CA VAL A 113 13.40 -4.24 -15.19
C VAL A 113 13.94 -3.00 -14.47
N ALA A 114 15.03 -2.44 -14.99
CA ALA A 114 15.61 -1.21 -14.46
C ALA A 114 14.67 -0.02 -14.59
N GLN A 115 14.87 1.01 -13.75
CA GLN A 115 14.16 2.28 -13.84
C GLN A 115 14.45 2.99 -15.16
N VAL A 116 13.43 3.62 -15.73
CA VAL A 116 13.54 4.43 -16.94
C VAL A 116 13.61 5.90 -16.54
N GLY A 117 14.67 6.59 -16.95
CA GLY A 117 14.89 8.02 -16.62
C GLY A 117 13.75 8.91 -17.10
N GLY A 118 13.27 9.80 -16.23
CA GLY A 118 12.11 10.66 -16.49
C GLY A 118 10.75 9.94 -16.42
N TRP A 119 10.73 8.62 -16.13
CA TRP A 119 9.53 7.80 -15.97
C TRP A 119 9.52 7.03 -14.65
N SER A 120 10.40 7.40 -13.76
CA SER A 120 10.54 6.81 -12.44
C SER A 120 11.34 7.72 -11.53
N PHE A 121 11.08 7.62 -10.25
CA PHE A 121 11.92 8.20 -9.20
C PHE A 121 11.83 7.38 -7.92
N THR A 122 12.76 7.62 -7.01
CA THR A 122 12.73 7.05 -5.67
C THR A 122 12.50 8.17 -4.66
N THR A 123 11.59 7.97 -3.73
CA THR A 123 11.25 8.95 -2.69
C THR A 123 11.22 8.34 -1.31
N GLN A 124 11.59 9.14 -0.31
CA GLN A 124 11.41 8.84 1.12
C GLN A 124 10.40 9.86 1.66
N PRO A 125 9.12 9.49 1.80
CA PRO A 125 8.06 10.43 2.15
C PRO A 125 8.15 10.96 3.60
N ASP A 126 8.75 10.19 4.50
CA ASP A 126 8.97 10.57 5.89
C ASP A 126 10.47 10.53 6.22
N PRO A 127 11.14 11.69 6.28
CA PRO A 127 12.56 11.76 6.66
C PRO A 127 12.84 11.28 8.09
N GLN A 128 11.82 11.25 8.96
CA GLN A 128 11.93 10.82 10.35
C GLN A 128 11.57 9.33 10.53
N ASP A 129 11.20 8.63 9.46
CA ASP A 129 10.96 7.19 9.52
C ASP A 129 12.24 6.46 9.97
N PRO A 130 12.21 5.76 11.14
CA PRO A 130 13.37 5.04 11.66
C PRO A 130 13.84 3.92 10.72
N TYR A 131 12.95 3.42 9.88
CA TYR A 131 13.25 2.40 8.87
C TYR A 131 13.73 2.98 7.55
N ARG A 132 13.70 4.32 7.39
CA ARG A 132 14.06 5.01 6.15
C ARG A 132 13.40 4.40 4.92
N SER A 133 12.11 4.12 5.04
CA SER A 133 11.33 3.46 3.97
C SER A 133 11.38 4.29 2.70
N GLN A 134 11.91 3.70 1.65
CA GLN A 134 12.00 4.30 0.32
C GLN A 134 11.00 3.63 -0.61
N TYR A 135 10.42 4.41 -1.50
CA TYR A 135 9.43 3.96 -2.46
C TYR A 135 9.94 4.20 -3.88
N ASP A 136 9.87 3.17 -4.69
CA ASP A 136 10.12 3.19 -6.13
C ASP A 136 8.79 3.51 -6.83
N VAL A 137 8.70 4.68 -7.44
CA VAL A 137 7.53 5.16 -8.17
C VAL A 137 7.85 5.12 -9.66
N ARG A 138 7.00 4.48 -10.43
CA ARG A 138 7.16 4.33 -11.88
C ARG A 138 5.84 4.52 -12.59
N TRP A 139 5.89 5.05 -13.82
CA TRP A 139 4.69 5.21 -14.63
C TRP A 139 4.95 4.99 -16.11
N ALA A 140 3.86 4.81 -16.80
CA ALA A 140 3.79 4.77 -18.24
C ALA A 140 2.63 5.66 -18.70
N ALA A 141 2.77 6.24 -19.88
CA ALA A 141 1.72 7.00 -20.54
C ALA A 141 1.38 6.38 -21.89
N ILE A 142 0.10 6.38 -22.22
CA ILE A 142 -0.42 6.03 -23.53
C ILE A 142 -1.17 7.25 -24.04
N MET A 143 -0.67 7.84 -25.13
CA MET A 143 -1.28 9.00 -25.78
C MET A 143 -2.09 8.51 -26.99
N ASP A 144 -3.32 8.99 -27.11
CA ASP A 144 -4.12 8.80 -28.31
C ASP A 144 -4.33 10.15 -29.02
N GLY A 145 -4.48 10.13 -30.33
CA GLY A 145 -4.61 11.35 -31.12
C GLY A 145 -4.24 11.15 -32.60
N ASN A 146 -3.89 12.24 -33.28
CA ASN A 146 -3.56 12.24 -34.70
C ASN A 146 -2.04 12.22 -34.98
N GLY A 147 -1.19 11.96 -34.00
CA GLY A 147 0.27 11.96 -34.14
C GLY A 147 0.93 13.33 -33.90
N THR A 148 0.18 14.42 -33.91
CA THR A 148 0.66 15.78 -33.61
C THR A 148 -0.05 16.39 -32.42
N THR A 149 -1.33 16.13 -32.25
CA THR A 149 -2.15 16.56 -31.11
C THR A 149 -2.70 15.35 -30.39
N ALA A 150 -2.66 15.40 -29.06
CA ALA A 150 -3.28 14.38 -28.22
C ALA A 150 -4.76 14.69 -28.01
N SER A 151 -5.61 13.68 -28.17
CA SER A 151 -7.03 13.71 -27.79
C SER A 151 -7.28 13.08 -26.41
N SER A 152 -6.41 12.15 -26.01
CA SER A 152 -6.45 11.57 -24.68
C SER A 152 -5.05 11.17 -24.20
N ARG A 153 -4.90 11.12 -22.86
CA ARG A 153 -3.71 10.60 -22.20
C ARG A 153 -4.14 9.68 -21.06
N ARG A 154 -3.76 8.42 -21.16
CA ARG A 154 -3.90 7.44 -20.10
C ARG A 154 -2.57 7.29 -19.37
N ILE A 155 -2.60 7.36 -18.04
CA ILE A 155 -1.43 7.19 -17.19
C ILE A 155 -1.64 5.97 -16.29
N ILE A 156 -0.67 5.08 -16.31
CA ILE A 156 -0.57 3.92 -15.43
C ILE A 156 0.60 4.19 -14.51
N ILE A 157 0.35 4.37 -13.22
CA ILE A 157 1.38 4.65 -12.21
C ILE A 157 1.37 3.56 -11.15
N SER A 158 2.56 3.15 -10.71
CA SER A 158 2.70 2.18 -9.64
C SER A 158 3.77 2.63 -8.65
N ALA A 159 3.52 2.36 -7.38
CA ALA A 159 4.47 2.58 -6.30
C ALA A 159 4.69 1.28 -5.51
N ARG A 160 5.94 0.99 -5.15
CA ARG A 160 6.29 -0.12 -4.25
C ARG A 160 7.36 0.29 -3.26
N LEU A 161 7.37 -0.35 -2.09
CA LEU A 161 8.43 -0.21 -1.11
C LEU A 161 9.73 -0.87 -1.62
N LEU A 162 10.85 -0.15 -1.56
CA LEU A 162 12.18 -0.68 -1.82
C LEU A 162 12.70 -1.47 -0.61
N GLY A 163 13.33 -2.62 -0.86
CA GLY A 163 13.87 -3.46 0.22
C GLY A 163 12.80 -4.13 1.09
N GLY A 164 11.54 -4.01 0.73
CA GLY A 164 10.43 -4.71 1.38
C GLY A 164 10.50 -6.22 1.17
N ASN A 165 10.02 -6.99 2.15
CA ASN A 165 9.88 -8.44 2.02
C ASN A 165 9.01 -8.74 0.78
N ARG A 166 9.18 -9.94 0.18
CA ARG A 166 8.51 -10.41 -1.06
C ARG A 166 6.98 -10.27 -1.10
N TYR A 167 6.35 -9.84 -0.01
CA TYR A 167 4.90 -9.66 0.13
C TYR A 167 4.41 -8.24 -0.15
N SER A 168 5.31 -7.27 -0.44
CA SER A 168 4.90 -5.93 -0.87
C SER A 168 4.63 -5.93 -2.38
N PHE A 169 3.37 -6.11 -2.75
CA PHE A 169 2.94 -5.97 -4.15
C PHE A 169 2.94 -4.49 -4.55
N PRO A 170 3.34 -4.17 -5.80
CA PRO A 170 3.22 -2.82 -6.30
C PRO A 170 1.75 -2.41 -6.35
N LEU A 171 1.45 -1.23 -5.82
CA LEU A 171 0.12 -0.64 -5.90
C LEU A 171 0.04 0.15 -7.20
N THR A 172 -0.91 -0.20 -8.05
CA THR A 172 -1.10 0.41 -9.38
C THR A 172 -2.39 1.21 -9.44
N LEU A 173 -2.29 2.44 -9.95
CA LEU A 173 -3.41 3.30 -10.32
C LEU A 173 -3.39 3.53 -11.82
N ASP A 174 -4.57 3.70 -12.40
CA ASP A 174 -4.79 3.91 -13.82
C ASP A 174 -5.86 5.00 -13.98
N ALA A 175 -5.53 6.03 -14.73
CA ALA A 175 -6.46 7.13 -15.02
C ALA A 175 -6.24 7.68 -16.42
N MET A 176 -7.29 8.29 -16.96
CA MET A 176 -7.28 8.85 -18.32
C MET A 176 -7.85 10.28 -18.31
N VAL A 177 -7.17 11.17 -19.01
CA VAL A 177 -7.65 12.52 -19.37
C VAL A 177 -8.05 12.52 -20.83
N GLN A 178 -9.20 13.12 -21.13
CA GLN A 178 -9.71 13.35 -22.48
C GLN A 178 -10.01 14.83 -22.65
N GLN A 179 -9.88 15.31 -23.89
CA GLN A 179 -10.23 16.68 -24.27
C GLN A 179 -11.70 16.75 -24.64
#